data_0d1f9423f20e994fb77a2a95c58d6995
#
_entry.id   0d1f9423f20e994fb77a2a95c58d6995
#
_cell.length_a   1.000
_cell.length_b   1.000
_cell.length_c   1.000
_cell.angle_alpha   90.00
_cell.angle_beta   90.00
_cell.angle_gamma   90.00
#
_symmetry.space_group_name_H-M   'P 1'
#
loop_
_entity.id
_entity.type
_entity.pdbx_description
1 polymer ?
#
loop_
_entity_poly.entity_id
_entity_poly.type
_entity_poly.pdbx_seq_one_letter_code
_entity_poly.pdbx_strand_id
1 'polypeptide(L)'
;MASKQTEELNKLYLEWVAALKANPEMPLDELRHMFEQWERITGEPGGVDYIETDAGGVPAMWAAPKSCAQDRVLLCAHGGGYALGSMYTHRKVYAHTAKAIGCRALIVHYGRAPENVHPGPVNDMVRSYKWLLDQGIRPGHIALIGDSAGGGLAVTTILRARE
;
A
#
# COMPACT_ATOMS: atom_id res chain seq x y z
N MET A 1 -16.47 3.59 24.09
CA MET A 1 -16.82 4.71 23.18
C MET A 1 -15.80 4.70 22.05
N ALA A 2 -16.23 4.94 20.80
CA ALA A 2 -15.32 5.04 19.66
C ALA A 2 -14.41 6.28 19.81
N SER A 3 -13.19 6.23 19.26
CA SER A 3 -12.33 7.40 19.21
C SER A 3 -12.83 8.39 18.16
N LYS A 4 -12.40 9.65 18.24
CA LYS A 4 -12.71 10.65 17.19
C LYS A 4 -12.27 10.20 15.80
N GLN A 5 -11.13 9.54 15.70
CA GLN A 5 -10.62 8.99 14.43
C GLN A 5 -11.54 7.90 13.87
N THR A 6 -12.08 7.04 14.74
CA THR A 6 -13.08 6.03 14.34
C THR A 6 -14.37 6.68 13.85
N GLU A 7 -14.80 7.79 14.47
CA GLU A 7 -15.97 8.53 14.04
C GLU A 7 -15.76 9.17 12.65
N GLU A 8 -14.60 9.77 12.41
CA GLU A 8 -14.25 10.33 11.07
C GLU A 8 -14.19 9.24 9.99
N LEU A 9 -13.61 8.07 10.31
CA LEU A 9 -13.60 6.94 9.39
C LEU A 9 -15.02 6.47 9.08
N ASN A 10 -15.88 6.37 10.09
CA ASN A 10 -17.28 5.98 9.89
C ASN A 10 -18.04 6.97 9.00
N LYS A 11 -17.82 8.28 9.15
CA LYS A 11 -18.41 9.29 8.26
C LYS A 11 -18.00 9.06 6.81
N LEU A 12 -16.70 8.86 6.55
CA LEU A 12 -16.20 8.61 5.21
C LEU A 12 -16.88 7.38 4.57
N TYR A 13 -17.00 6.28 5.32
CA TYR A 13 -17.70 5.10 4.82
C TYR A 13 -19.18 5.35 4.55
N LEU A 14 -19.86 6.12 5.39
CA LEU A 14 -21.26 6.48 5.16
C LEU A 14 -21.44 7.36 3.91
N GLU A 15 -20.52 8.29 3.68
CA GLU A 15 -20.50 9.11 2.46
C GLU A 15 -20.29 8.24 1.22
N TRP A 16 -19.38 7.27 1.23
CA TRP A 16 -19.18 6.34 0.13
C TRP A 16 -20.39 5.45 -0.12
N VAL A 17 -21.00 4.93 0.93
CA VAL A 17 -22.24 4.15 0.82
C VAL A 17 -23.36 4.99 0.20
N ALA A 18 -23.50 6.25 0.60
CA ALA A 18 -24.49 7.15 0.03
C ALA A 18 -24.21 7.45 -1.46
N ALA A 19 -22.96 7.72 -1.83
CA ALA A 19 -22.55 7.95 -3.21
C ALA A 19 -22.82 6.73 -4.11
N LEU A 20 -22.46 5.52 -3.64
CA LEU A 20 -22.70 4.28 -4.38
C LEU A 20 -24.19 3.95 -4.51
N LYS A 21 -25.01 4.27 -3.51
CA LYS A 21 -26.47 4.11 -3.60
C LYS A 21 -27.09 5.10 -4.58
N ALA A 22 -26.57 6.32 -4.66
CA ALA A 22 -27.04 7.35 -5.58
C ALA A 22 -26.59 7.07 -7.02
N ASN A 23 -25.45 6.43 -7.22
CA ASN A 23 -24.91 6.04 -8.54
C ASN A 23 -24.39 4.59 -8.51
N PRO A 24 -25.30 3.58 -8.63
CA PRO A 24 -24.91 2.16 -8.62
C PRO A 24 -23.97 1.75 -9.77
N GLU A 25 -24.02 2.48 -10.88
CA GLU A 25 -23.21 2.27 -12.09
C GLU A 25 -22.00 3.25 -12.12
N MET A 26 -21.51 3.67 -10.95
CA MET A 26 -20.38 4.60 -10.86
C MET A 26 -19.19 4.08 -11.68
N PRO A 27 -18.64 4.88 -12.61
CA PRO A 27 -17.47 4.50 -13.39
C PRO A 27 -16.26 4.21 -12.50
N LEU A 28 -15.39 3.30 -12.95
CA LEU A 28 -14.24 2.84 -12.16
C LEU A 28 -13.26 3.96 -11.80
N ASP A 29 -13.07 4.93 -12.68
CA ASP A 29 -12.21 6.08 -12.43
C ASP A 29 -12.77 7.00 -11.34
N GLU A 30 -14.09 7.22 -11.31
CA GLU A 30 -14.76 7.94 -10.22
C GLU A 30 -14.64 7.17 -8.90
N LEU A 31 -14.83 5.84 -8.94
CA LEU A 31 -14.69 4.98 -7.77
C LEU A 31 -13.25 5.01 -7.24
N ARG A 32 -12.25 4.99 -8.12
CA ARG A 32 -10.83 5.15 -7.76
C ARG A 32 -10.57 6.50 -7.11
N HIS A 33 -11.10 7.58 -7.71
CA HIS A 33 -10.96 8.92 -7.16
C HIS A 33 -11.62 9.06 -5.78
N MET A 34 -12.80 8.49 -5.60
CA MET A 34 -13.46 8.45 -4.29
C MET A 34 -12.61 7.70 -3.26
N PHE A 35 -12.01 6.57 -3.63
CA PHE A 35 -11.19 5.77 -2.74
C PHE A 35 -9.87 6.44 -2.33
N GLU A 36 -9.30 7.33 -3.17
CA GLU A 36 -8.11 8.12 -2.82
C GLU A 36 -8.34 9.02 -1.59
N GLN A 37 -9.58 9.35 -1.26
CA GLN A 37 -9.91 10.15 -0.08
C GLN A 37 -9.58 9.43 1.25
N TRP A 38 -9.32 8.13 1.21
CA TRP A 38 -8.91 7.37 2.40
C TRP A 38 -7.66 7.97 3.08
N GLU A 39 -6.78 8.58 2.32
CA GLU A 39 -5.58 9.23 2.87
C GLU A 39 -5.89 10.30 3.93
N ARG A 40 -7.11 10.90 3.93
CA ARG A 40 -7.49 11.98 4.84
C ARG A 40 -7.66 11.53 6.29
N ILE A 41 -7.90 10.24 6.50
CA ILE A 41 -8.24 9.69 7.83
C ILE A 41 -7.01 9.60 8.74
N THR A 42 -5.85 9.34 8.16
CA THR A 42 -4.60 9.16 8.92
C THR A 42 -3.80 10.46 8.91
N GLY A 43 -3.36 10.93 10.06
CA GLY A 43 -2.41 12.06 10.18
C GLY A 43 -1.02 11.68 9.66
N GLU A 44 -0.24 12.68 9.25
CA GLU A 44 1.14 12.46 8.83
C GLU A 44 2.03 12.04 10.02
N PRO A 45 2.82 10.98 9.90
CA PRO A 45 3.82 10.64 10.90
C PRO A 45 5.01 11.60 10.77
N GLY A 46 5.13 12.59 11.63
CA GLY A 46 6.26 13.53 11.58
C GLY A 46 7.62 12.80 11.51
N GLY A 47 8.58 13.36 10.76
CA GLY A 47 9.94 12.83 10.62
C GLY A 47 10.04 11.59 9.74
N VAL A 48 9.18 11.46 8.76
CA VAL A 48 9.25 10.45 7.69
C VAL A 48 9.34 11.16 6.34
N ASP A 49 10.31 10.80 5.54
CA ASP A 49 10.46 11.29 4.17
C ASP A 49 9.78 10.31 3.18
N TYR A 50 9.09 10.86 2.19
CA TYR A 50 8.47 10.10 1.11
C TYR A 50 9.23 10.34 -0.18
N ILE A 51 9.70 9.28 -0.82
CA ILE A 51 10.53 9.34 -2.03
C ILE A 51 9.98 8.34 -3.05
N GLU A 52 9.45 8.85 -4.15
CA GLU A 52 9.03 8.00 -5.26
C GLU A 52 10.23 7.36 -5.93
N THR A 53 10.05 6.11 -6.35
CA THR A 53 11.11 5.30 -6.97
C THR A 53 10.52 4.31 -7.96
N ASP A 54 11.38 3.76 -8.81
CA ASP A 54 11.09 2.58 -9.60
C ASP A 54 11.69 1.34 -8.92
N ALA A 55 10.84 0.39 -8.60
CA ALA A 55 11.23 -0.84 -7.92
C ALA A 55 11.25 -2.03 -8.90
N GLY A 56 12.19 -2.02 -9.84
CA GLY A 56 12.33 -3.06 -10.86
C GLY A 56 11.28 -2.98 -11.98
N GLY A 57 10.99 -1.77 -12.44
CA GLY A 57 9.95 -1.48 -13.43
C GLY A 57 8.55 -1.35 -12.83
N VAL A 58 8.43 -1.24 -11.50
CA VAL A 58 7.17 -1.05 -10.79
C VAL A 58 7.26 0.26 -10.01
N PRO A 59 6.34 1.23 -10.23
CA PRO A 59 6.28 2.44 -9.43
C PRO A 59 6.11 2.10 -7.96
N ALA A 60 6.86 2.78 -7.09
CA ALA A 60 6.80 2.56 -5.65
C ALA A 60 7.18 3.84 -4.90
N MET A 61 6.94 3.85 -3.60
CA MET A 61 7.30 4.95 -2.72
C MET A 61 8.01 4.43 -1.48
N TRP A 62 9.16 4.98 -1.20
CA TRP A 62 9.78 4.84 0.09
C TRP A 62 9.08 5.72 1.12
N ALA A 63 8.75 5.15 2.27
CA ALA A 63 8.51 5.89 3.50
C ALA A 63 9.69 5.61 4.43
N ALA A 64 10.55 6.63 4.62
CA ALA A 64 11.82 6.52 5.31
C ALA A 64 11.83 7.37 6.59
N PRO A 65 11.59 6.78 7.78
CA PRO A 65 11.77 7.47 9.05
C PRO A 65 13.22 7.93 9.24
N LYS A 66 13.44 9.16 9.73
CA LYS A 66 14.77 9.77 9.83
C LYS A 66 15.79 8.97 10.67
N SER A 67 15.30 8.18 11.60
CA SER A 67 16.14 7.36 12.50
C SER A 67 15.77 5.90 12.39
N CYS A 68 15.87 5.30 11.19
CA CYS A 68 15.52 3.91 10.97
C CYS A 68 16.71 3.08 10.46
N ALA A 69 16.63 1.76 10.66
CA ALA A 69 17.56 0.80 10.07
C ALA A 69 17.46 0.84 8.54
N GLN A 70 18.60 0.98 7.86
CA GLN A 70 18.65 1.08 6.40
C GLN A 70 18.64 -0.28 5.71
N ASP A 71 18.98 -1.35 6.44
CA ASP A 71 19.07 -2.71 5.97
C ASP A 71 17.81 -3.56 6.20
N ARG A 72 16.73 -2.97 6.75
CA ARG A 72 15.46 -3.63 7.02
C ARG A 72 14.32 -2.90 6.32
N VAL A 73 13.47 -3.67 5.65
CA VAL A 73 12.40 -3.12 4.80
C VAL A 73 11.08 -3.82 5.05
N LEU A 74 10.01 -3.05 5.17
CA LEU A 74 8.64 -3.51 4.96
C LEU A 74 8.30 -3.35 3.49
N LEU A 75 8.04 -4.45 2.79
CA LEU A 75 7.48 -4.44 1.45
C LEU A 75 5.96 -4.42 1.56
N CYS A 76 5.34 -3.32 1.15
CA CYS A 76 3.95 -3.00 1.45
C CYS A 76 3.07 -3.07 0.19
N ALA A 77 1.94 -3.79 0.30
CA ALA A 77 0.92 -3.88 -0.74
C ALA A 77 -0.40 -3.29 -0.24
N HIS A 78 -0.90 -2.27 -0.92
CA HIS A 78 -2.15 -1.60 -0.54
C HIS A 78 -3.38 -2.47 -0.81
N GLY A 79 -4.48 -2.23 -0.06
CA GLY A 79 -5.79 -2.79 -0.31
C GLY A 79 -6.53 -2.12 -1.47
N GLY A 80 -7.79 -2.47 -1.66
CA GLY A 80 -8.66 -1.90 -2.68
C GLY A 80 -9.17 -2.90 -3.71
N GLY A 81 -9.30 -4.19 -3.33
CA GLY A 81 -9.91 -5.22 -4.19
C GLY A 81 -9.17 -5.46 -5.50
N TYR A 82 -7.87 -5.20 -5.57
CA TYR A 82 -7.02 -5.23 -6.79
C TYR A 82 -7.42 -4.22 -7.88
N ALA A 83 -8.44 -3.40 -7.67
CA ALA A 83 -8.95 -2.43 -8.64
C ALA A 83 -8.81 -0.97 -8.18
N LEU A 84 -8.78 -0.75 -6.88
CA LEU A 84 -8.74 0.55 -6.22
C LEU A 84 -7.47 0.70 -5.38
N GLY A 85 -7.28 1.88 -4.80
CA GLY A 85 -6.15 2.19 -3.94
C GLY A 85 -4.87 2.49 -4.70
N SER A 86 -3.90 3.00 -3.99
CA SER A 86 -2.60 3.41 -4.52
C SER A 86 -1.54 3.44 -3.42
N MET A 87 -0.29 3.64 -3.79
CA MET A 87 0.75 3.93 -2.81
C MET A 87 0.45 5.20 -2.00
N TYR A 88 -0.34 6.14 -2.56
CA TYR A 88 -0.70 7.38 -1.88
C TYR A 88 -1.78 7.18 -0.81
N THR A 89 -2.82 6.36 -1.09
CA THR A 89 -3.89 6.07 -0.13
C THR A 89 -3.35 5.43 1.15
N HIS A 90 -2.29 4.62 1.05
CA HIS A 90 -1.77 3.82 2.16
C HIS A 90 -0.42 4.32 2.71
N ARG A 91 0.19 5.36 2.11
CA ARG A 91 1.52 5.83 2.52
C ARG A 91 1.61 6.15 4.01
N LYS A 92 0.59 6.78 4.58
CA LYS A 92 0.61 7.20 5.97
C LYS A 92 0.57 6.02 6.95
N VAL A 93 -0.30 5.04 6.72
CA VAL A 93 -0.39 3.86 7.60
C VAL A 93 0.89 3.05 7.56
N TYR A 94 1.49 2.85 6.37
CA TYR A 94 2.76 2.15 6.27
C TYR A 94 3.94 2.95 6.82
N ALA A 95 3.90 4.28 6.69
CA ALA A 95 4.89 5.16 7.30
C ALA A 95 4.82 5.14 8.84
N HIS A 96 3.63 5.14 9.43
CA HIS A 96 3.46 4.94 10.88
C HIS A 96 4.00 3.59 11.32
N THR A 97 3.69 2.53 10.57
CA THR A 97 4.16 1.17 10.84
C THR A 97 5.68 1.08 10.75
N ALA A 98 6.28 1.60 9.69
CA ALA A 98 7.73 1.63 9.50
C ALA A 98 8.43 2.39 10.62
N LYS A 99 7.89 3.55 11.01
CA LYS A 99 8.40 4.35 12.13
C LYS A 99 8.32 3.61 13.47
N ALA A 100 7.23 2.93 13.74
CA ALA A 100 7.04 2.15 14.97
C ALA A 100 8.00 0.96 15.06
N ILE A 101 8.31 0.33 13.93
CA ILE A 101 9.24 -0.82 13.85
C ILE A 101 10.71 -0.35 13.75
N GLY A 102 10.95 0.88 13.34
CA GLY A 102 12.30 1.44 13.15
C GLY A 102 12.99 0.95 11.86
N CYS A 103 12.24 0.78 10.78
CA CYS A 103 12.73 0.38 9.46
C CYS A 103 12.19 1.29 8.35
N ARG A 104 12.55 1.03 7.08
CA ARG A 104 11.94 1.69 5.91
C ARG A 104 10.74 0.89 5.41
N ALA A 105 9.77 1.55 4.79
CA ALA A 105 8.73 0.89 4.02
C ALA A 105 8.89 1.19 2.53
N LEU A 106 8.79 0.17 1.68
CA LEU A 106 8.63 0.29 0.24
C LEU A 106 7.17 -0.02 -0.10
N ILE A 107 6.43 0.99 -0.49
CA ILE A 107 5.00 0.91 -0.78
C ILE A 107 4.84 0.75 -2.29
N VAL A 108 4.45 -0.43 -2.73
CA VAL A 108 4.37 -0.77 -4.15
C VAL A 108 3.06 -0.27 -4.74
N HIS A 109 3.15 0.42 -5.86
CA HIS A 109 2.00 0.79 -6.69
C HIS A 109 1.82 -0.25 -7.80
N TYR A 110 1.40 -1.45 -7.40
CA TYR A 110 1.17 -2.54 -8.35
C TYR A 110 0.05 -2.22 -9.33
N GLY A 111 0.14 -2.74 -10.54
CA GLY A 111 -0.89 -2.57 -11.56
C GLY A 111 -2.21 -3.19 -11.13
N ARG A 112 -3.31 -2.46 -11.35
CA ARG A 112 -4.66 -2.83 -10.90
C ARG A 112 -5.52 -3.36 -12.04
N ALA A 113 -6.52 -4.17 -11.71
CA ALA A 113 -7.53 -4.58 -12.65
C ALA A 113 -8.44 -3.37 -13.03
N PRO A 114 -9.00 -3.35 -14.26
CA PRO A 114 -8.90 -4.37 -15.31
C PRO A 114 -7.62 -4.26 -16.17
N GLU A 115 -6.83 -3.21 -16.02
CA GLU A 115 -5.65 -2.94 -16.87
C GLU A 115 -4.53 -3.98 -16.65
N ASN A 116 -4.39 -4.45 -15.42
CA ASN A 116 -3.41 -5.47 -15.03
C ASN A 116 -4.07 -6.56 -14.18
N VAL A 117 -4.59 -7.58 -14.85
CA VAL A 117 -5.28 -8.70 -14.19
C VAL A 117 -4.30 -9.73 -13.62
N HIS A 118 -4.81 -10.64 -12.79
CA HIS A 118 -4.01 -11.76 -12.26
C HIS A 118 -3.30 -12.52 -13.41
N PRO A 119 -2.01 -12.86 -13.26
CA PRO A 119 -1.14 -12.71 -12.08
C PRO A 119 -0.32 -11.40 -12.04
N GLY A 120 -0.69 -10.38 -12.81
CA GLY A 120 0.02 -9.11 -12.92
C GLY A 120 0.42 -8.50 -11.57
N PRO A 121 -0.52 -8.24 -10.64
CA PRO A 121 -0.20 -7.67 -9.33
C PRO A 121 0.80 -8.51 -8.52
N VAL A 122 0.70 -9.85 -8.58
CA VAL A 122 1.65 -10.75 -7.91
C VAL A 122 3.05 -10.62 -8.54
N ASN A 123 3.11 -10.56 -9.88
CA ASN A 123 4.38 -10.40 -10.59
C ASN A 123 5.04 -9.05 -10.27
N ASP A 124 4.26 -7.99 -10.11
CA ASP A 124 4.75 -6.66 -9.71
C ASP A 124 5.38 -6.71 -8.31
N MET A 125 4.70 -7.32 -7.37
CA MET A 125 5.23 -7.50 -6.02
C MET A 125 6.50 -8.34 -5.99
N VAL A 126 6.56 -9.43 -6.78
CA VAL A 126 7.76 -10.27 -6.89
C VAL A 126 8.91 -9.50 -7.53
N ARG A 127 8.66 -8.67 -8.56
CA ARG A 127 9.70 -7.80 -9.17
C ARG A 127 10.25 -6.81 -8.14
N SER A 128 9.37 -6.16 -7.38
CA SER A 128 9.79 -5.23 -6.33
C SER A 128 10.56 -5.93 -5.20
N TYR A 129 10.18 -7.15 -4.85
CA TYR A 129 10.93 -7.98 -3.89
C TYR A 129 12.34 -8.32 -4.42
N LYS A 130 12.45 -8.80 -5.67
CA LYS A 130 13.74 -9.10 -6.30
C LYS A 130 14.62 -7.85 -6.39
N TRP A 131 14.03 -6.71 -6.78
CA TRP A 131 14.74 -5.43 -6.80
C TRP A 131 15.33 -5.08 -5.43
N LEU A 132 14.62 -5.32 -4.32
CA LEU A 132 15.19 -5.13 -2.97
C LEU A 132 16.40 -6.02 -2.71
N LEU A 133 16.37 -7.27 -3.18
CA LEU A 133 17.52 -8.19 -3.07
C LEU A 133 18.72 -7.66 -3.89
N ASP A 134 18.47 -7.14 -5.08
CA ASP A 134 19.51 -6.55 -5.96
C ASP A 134 20.09 -5.25 -5.34
N GLN A 135 19.33 -4.54 -4.49
CA GLN A 135 19.84 -3.44 -3.67
C GLN A 135 20.65 -3.90 -2.44
N GLY A 136 20.89 -5.21 -2.29
CA GLY A 136 21.67 -5.78 -1.20
C GLY A 136 20.89 -6.00 0.12
N ILE A 137 19.57 -5.85 0.11
CA ILE A 137 18.75 -6.18 1.29
C ILE A 137 18.63 -7.70 1.40
N ARG A 138 19.03 -8.25 2.54
CA ARG A 138 18.96 -9.70 2.77
C ARG A 138 17.51 -10.18 2.86
N PRO A 139 17.17 -11.39 2.36
CA PRO A 139 15.81 -11.92 2.43
C PRO A 139 15.21 -11.90 3.85
N GLY A 140 15.97 -12.26 4.86
CA GLY A 140 15.53 -12.23 6.27
C GLY A 140 15.34 -10.84 6.87
N HIS A 141 15.64 -9.79 6.11
CA HIS A 141 15.43 -8.39 6.49
C HIS A 141 14.27 -7.73 5.73
N ILE A 142 13.51 -8.52 4.96
CA ILE A 142 12.32 -8.06 4.24
C ILE A 142 11.09 -8.73 4.87
N ALA A 143 10.20 -7.94 5.43
CA ALA A 143 8.88 -8.40 5.85
C ALA A 143 7.84 -7.87 4.87
N LEU A 144 6.86 -8.71 4.52
CA LEU A 144 5.76 -8.31 3.66
C LEU A 144 4.54 -7.96 4.53
N ILE A 145 3.88 -6.88 4.18
CA ILE A 145 2.67 -6.41 4.84
C ILE A 145 1.66 -5.92 3.81
N GLY A 146 0.39 -6.13 4.09
CA GLY A 146 -0.71 -5.62 3.28
C GLY A 146 -2.03 -5.72 4.02
N ASP A 147 -3.00 -4.96 3.58
CA ASP A 147 -4.37 -5.03 4.06
C ASP A 147 -5.30 -5.56 2.98
N SER A 148 -6.36 -6.27 3.33
CA SER A 148 -7.37 -6.76 2.38
C SER A 148 -6.72 -7.49 1.19
N ALA A 149 -6.95 -7.03 -0.05
CA ALA A 149 -6.29 -7.55 -1.26
C ALA A 149 -4.76 -7.51 -1.16
N GLY A 150 -4.19 -6.46 -0.56
CA GLY A 150 -2.76 -6.36 -0.30
C GLY A 150 -2.24 -7.42 0.67
N GLY A 151 -3.05 -7.83 1.65
CA GLY A 151 -2.75 -8.97 2.52
C GLY A 151 -2.64 -10.28 1.73
N GLY A 152 -3.55 -10.50 0.78
CA GLY A 152 -3.48 -11.59 -0.17
C GLY A 152 -2.21 -11.55 -1.04
N LEU A 153 -1.83 -10.34 -1.52
CA LEU A 153 -0.58 -10.15 -2.26
C LEU A 153 0.66 -10.44 -1.43
N ALA A 154 0.68 -10.04 -0.16
CA ALA A 154 1.81 -10.34 0.72
C ALA A 154 2.06 -11.86 0.81
N VAL A 155 1.00 -12.66 0.99
CA VAL A 155 1.08 -14.13 1.05
C VAL A 155 1.47 -14.73 -0.30
N THR A 156 0.79 -14.33 -1.39
CA THR A 156 1.03 -14.89 -2.73
C THR A 156 2.41 -14.52 -3.26
N THR A 157 2.94 -13.34 -2.90
CA THR A 157 4.32 -12.93 -3.23
C THR A 157 5.34 -13.88 -2.61
N ILE A 158 5.18 -14.25 -1.33
CA ILE A 158 6.09 -15.18 -0.65
C ILE A 158 6.02 -16.57 -1.32
N LEU A 159 4.81 -17.04 -1.62
CA LEU A 159 4.63 -18.32 -2.30
C LEU A 159 5.32 -18.33 -3.66
N ARG A 160 5.11 -17.30 -4.47
CA ARG A 160 5.69 -17.16 -5.80
C ARG A 160 7.21 -16.95 -5.78
N ALA A 161 7.74 -16.28 -4.76
CA ALA A 161 9.19 -16.05 -4.63
C ALA A 161 9.97 -17.32 -4.24
N ARG A 162 9.30 -18.39 -3.82
CA ARG A 162 9.91 -19.71 -3.48
C ARG A 162 10.10 -20.60 -4.70
N GLU A 163 9.45 -20.29 -5.83
CA GLU A 163 9.59 -20.98 -7.11
C GLU A 163 10.82 -20.48 -7.88
#